data_9da5f19eab5832f8a8880e2d222dcf93
#
_entry.id   9da5f19eab5832f8a8880e2d222dcf93
#
_cell.length_a   1.000
_cell.length_b   1.000
_cell.length_c   1.000
_cell.angle_alpha   90.00
_cell.angle_beta   90.00
_cell.angle_gamma   90.00
#
_symmetry.space_group_name_H-M   'P 1'
#
loop_
_entity.id
_entity.type
_entity.pdbx_description
1 polymer ?
#
loop_
_entity_poly.entity_id
_entity_poly.type
_entity_poly.pdbx_seq_one_letter_code
_entity_poly.pdbx_strand_id
1 'polypeptide(L)'
;MAIHQTFCLYTLKKGGFSAILGVKLGFACFFLTGCQQSGSSNSTGITPKAVTGEDVVEHYANLVLATYSDALTAAERMRANIEVFCEAPSAGTLTAARDAYINARIPYLQSEVFRFYEGPIDDENGPEGLLNAWPIDEAYIDSVVDAPQAGLINNPAQMPEISPEALLAANEKDGEENISAGYHAIEFLLWGQDLSEEGPGARPASDFVSAPNADRRRAFLLAATDLLVANLQGLVDEWQVKGLNYRQRFLTKPTDEALNNILTGMTMLSGFEMASERLMVAYDTQAQEDEHSCFSDTTHLDVIYDIQGINNVFFGSYTRLDDNETMHGASIYDLLHAADPNLAETLKVITRKSLDAARDIPAPFDQAILGEDDAEGRQKILRSVEVLEAQSERLKQAGEALGLGPIQEVGS
;
A
#
# COMPACT_ATOMS: atom_id res chain seq x y z
N MET A 1 -30.93 -2.67 7.18
CA MET A 1 -31.56 -1.33 7.32
C MET A 1 -30.89 -0.47 6.25
N ALA A 2 -31.59 -0.09 5.21
CA ALA A 2 -31.00 0.46 3.99
C ALA A 2 -30.50 1.89 4.21
N ILE A 3 -29.23 2.13 3.93
CA ILE A 3 -28.63 3.48 3.92
C ILE A 3 -28.74 4.01 2.49
N HIS A 4 -29.48 5.10 2.34
CA HIS A 4 -29.61 5.85 1.10
C HIS A 4 -28.35 6.69 0.86
N GLN A 5 -27.60 6.35 -0.17
CA GLN A 5 -26.56 7.23 -0.73
C GLN A 5 -27.23 8.30 -1.59
N THR A 6 -27.01 9.56 -1.23
CA THR A 6 -27.42 10.72 -2.01
C THR A 6 -26.24 11.20 -2.83
N PHE A 7 -26.28 10.97 -4.14
CA PHE A 7 -25.32 11.54 -5.08
C PHE A 7 -25.56 13.04 -5.25
N CYS A 8 -24.57 13.86 -4.95
CA CYS A 8 -24.56 15.28 -5.24
C CYS A 8 -23.68 15.53 -6.48
N LEU A 9 -24.32 15.87 -7.60
CA LEU A 9 -23.67 16.26 -8.85
C LEU A 9 -23.24 17.73 -8.79
N TYR A 10 -21.95 18.00 -8.77
CA TYR A 10 -21.41 19.33 -8.96
C TYR A 10 -21.08 19.59 -10.44
N THR A 11 -21.74 20.58 -10.99
CA THR A 11 -21.52 21.08 -12.36
C THR A 11 -20.46 22.18 -12.34
N LEU A 12 -19.28 21.94 -12.92
CA LEU A 12 -18.24 22.96 -13.12
C LEU A 12 -18.54 23.91 -14.26
N LYS A 13 -18.60 25.20 -13.97
CA LYS A 13 -18.69 26.31 -14.94
C LYS A 13 -17.32 26.58 -15.56
N LYS A 14 -17.25 26.53 -16.89
CA LYS A 14 -16.09 26.96 -17.69
C LYS A 14 -15.96 28.49 -17.68
N GLY A 15 -14.78 28.99 -17.33
CA GLY A 15 -14.35 30.37 -17.56
C GLY A 15 -13.05 30.35 -18.38
N GLY A 16 -13.11 30.91 -19.60
CA GLY A 16 -11.96 30.98 -20.49
C GLY A 16 -11.11 32.21 -20.27
N PHE A 17 -9.81 32.11 -20.50
CA PHE A 17 -8.96 33.27 -20.80
C PHE A 17 -7.90 32.89 -21.85
N SER A 18 -7.88 33.65 -22.93
CA SER A 18 -6.86 33.67 -23.98
C SER A 18 -5.78 34.69 -23.63
N ALA A 19 -4.52 34.39 -23.85
CA ALA A 19 -3.53 35.38 -24.24
C ALA A 19 -2.30 34.74 -24.92
N ILE A 20 -1.97 35.30 -26.06
CA ILE A 20 -0.90 35.05 -27.01
C ILE A 20 0.39 35.72 -26.50
N LEU A 21 1.54 35.12 -26.60
CA LEU A 21 2.78 35.83 -26.99
C LEU A 21 3.82 34.86 -27.57
N GLY A 22 4.18 35.12 -28.80
CA GLY A 22 5.23 34.38 -29.51
C GLY A 22 6.61 35.02 -29.34
N VAL A 23 7.64 34.22 -29.23
CA VAL A 23 9.03 34.61 -29.45
C VAL A 23 9.70 33.65 -30.42
N LYS A 24 10.12 34.17 -31.56
CA LYS A 24 10.96 33.46 -32.52
C LYS A 24 12.44 33.63 -32.14
N LEU A 25 13.20 32.54 -32.00
CA LEU A 25 14.66 32.58 -32.07
C LEU A 25 15.11 31.62 -33.18
N GLY A 26 15.88 32.19 -34.12
CA GLY A 26 16.47 31.45 -35.22
C GLY A 26 17.75 30.74 -34.78
N PHE A 27 17.99 29.58 -35.37
CA PHE A 27 19.25 28.88 -35.27
C PHE A 27 19.88 28.70 -36.65
N ALA A 28 21.14 29.10 -36.76
CA ALA A 28 21.95 29.05 -37.94
C ALA A 28 22.49 27.63 -38.19
N CYS A 29 22.35 27.13 -39.40
CA CYS A 29 22.96 25.89 -39.89
C CYS A 29 24.44 26.09 -40.13
N PHE A 30 25.30 25.25 -39.54
CA PHE A 30 26.68 25.01 -40.02
C PHE A 30 26.71 23.67 -40.73
N PHE A 31 27.02 23.73 -42.03
CA PHE A 31 27.37 22.54 -42.83
C PHE A 31 28.86 22.21 -42.64
N LEU A 32 29.15 21.02 -42.15
CA LEU A 32 30.48 20.40 -42.27
C LEU A 32 30.35 19.14 -43.13
N THR A 33 30.93 19.22 -44.33
CA THR A 33 31.19 18.10 -45.22
C THR A 33 32.37 17.28 -44.72
N GLY A 34 32.15 16.03 -44.40
CA GLY A 34 33.21 15.06 -44.01
C GLY A 34 33.00 13.70 -44.67
N CYS A 35 34.08 13.21 -45.29
CA CYS A 35 34.22 12.10 -46.22
C CYS A 35 33.55 10.77 -45.82
N GLN A 36 32.96 10.14 -46.84
CA GLN A 36 32.59 8.72 -46.85
C GLN A 36 33.81 7.81 -46.74
N GLN A 37 33.81 6.97 -45.74
CA GLN A 37 34.56 5.73 -45.69
C GLN A 37 33.58 4.58 -45.59
N SER A 38 33.47 3.81 -46.65
CA SER A 38 32.66 2.59 -46.74
C SER A 38 33.35 1.47 -45.95
N GLY A 39 32.93 1.32 -44.69
CA GLY A 39 33.21 0.14 -43.89
C GLY A 39 31.93 -0.69 -43.81
N SER A 40 31.86 -1.81 -44.52
CA SER A 40 30.81 -2.81 -44.37
C SER A 40 30.99 -3.52 -43.02
N SER A 41 30.35 -3.01 -41.99
CA SER A 41 30.15 -3.75 -40.76
C SER A 41 28.80 -4.49 -40.86
N ASN A 42 28.86 -5.80 -41.03
CA ASN A 42 27.72 -6.67 -40.76
C ASN A 42 27.35 -6.56 -39.26
N SER A 43 26.60 -5.56 -38.91
CA SER A 43 25.85 -5.58 -37.65
C SER A 43 24.67 -6.54 -37.88
N THR A 44 24.76 -7.75 -37.37
CA THR A 44 23.59 -8.55 -37.08
C THR A 44 22.74 -7.74 -36.10
N GLY A 45 21.86 -6.94 -36.66
CA GLY A 45 20.87 -6.18 -35.87
C GLY A 45 19.97 -7.19 -35.16
N ILE A 46 20.28 -7.47 -33.90
CA ILE A 46 19.32 -8.08 -32.98
C ILE A 46 18.29 -6.98 -32.76
N THR A 47 17.19 -7.03 -33.50
CA THR A 47 16.00 -6.22 -33.15
C THR A 47 15.61 -6.64 -31.75
N PRO A 48 15.50 -5.74 -30.77
CA PRO A 48 14.99 -6.11 -29.46
C PRO A 48 13.66 -6.83 -29.63
N LYS A 49 13.50 -8.01 -29.02
CA LYS A 49 12.24 -8.73 -29.01
C LYS A 49 11.18 -7.79 -28.42
N ALA A 50 10.06 -7.63 -29.12
CA ALA A 50 8.92 -6.89 -28.56
C ALA A 50 8.46 -7.56 -27.25
N VAL A 51 8.17 -6.76 -26.24
CA VAL A 51 7.60 -7.23 -24.97
C VAL A 51 6.22 -7.85 -25.24
N THR A 52 5.99 -9.03 -24.70
CA THR A 52 4.70 -9.73 -24.79
C THR A 52 3.94 -9.70 -23.48
N GLY A 53 2.64 -10.02 -23.51
CA GLY A 53 1.84 -10.14 -22.28
C GLY A 53 2.40 -11.20 -21.32
N GLU A 54 2.89 -12.33 -21.86
CA GLU A 54 3.49 -13.39 -21.06
C GLU A 54 4.77 -12.91 -20.36
N ASP A 55 5.61 -12.11 -21.05
CA ASP A 55 6.82 -11.53 -20.44
C ASP A 55 6.44 -10.61 -19.26
N VAL A 56 5.33 -9.84 -19.35
CA VAL A 56 4.81 -8.98 -18.28
C VAL A 56 4.27 -9.80 -17.12
N VAL A 57 3.45 -10.81 -17.39
CA VAL A 57 2.86 -11.70 -16.36
C VAL A 57 3.96 -12.45 -15.59
N GLU A 58 4.99 -12.96 -16.28
CA GLU A 58 6.11 -13.62 -15.62
C GLU A 58 6.90 -12.65 -14.73
N HIS A 59 7.18 -11.43 -15.24
CA HIS A 59 7.90 -10.44 -14.46
C HIS A 59 7.10 -9.93 -13.27
N TYR A 60 5.79 -9.70 -13.42
CA TYR A 60 4.89 -9.37 -12.32
C TYR A 60 4.97 -10.41 -11.20
N ALA A 61 4.89 -11.69 -11.52
CA ALA A 61 5.02 -12.75 -10.52
C ALA A 61 6.39 -12.76 -9.81
N ASN A 62 7.46 -12.27 -10.46
CA ASN A 62 8.76 -12.07 -9.82
C ASN A 62 8.75 -10.85 -8.88
N LEU A 63 8.09 -9.75 -9.27
CA LEU A 63 7.92 -8.56 -8.42
C LEU A 63 7.13 -8.90 -7.16
N VAL A 64 6.00 -9.63 -7.29
CA VAL A 64 5.18 -10.05 -6.15
C VAL A 64 6.02 -10.87 -5.16
N LEU A 65 6.74 -11.89 -5.64
CA LEU A 65 7.60 -12.70 -4.78
C LEU A 65 8.67 -11.85 -4.09
N ALA A 66 9.29 -10.93 -4.80
CA ALA A 66 10.33 -10.08 -4.25
C ALA A 66 9.79 -9.16 -3.15
N THR A 67 8.63 -8.52 -3.40
CA THR A 67 8.00 -7.59 -2.46
C THR A 67 7.53 -8.31 -1.19
N TYR A 68 6.84 -9.46 -1.30
CA TYR A 68 6.44 -10.24 -0.12
C TYR A 68 7.64 -10.82 0.63
N SER A 69 8.72 -11.21 -0.06
CA SER A 69 9.95 -11.68 0.61
C SER A 69 10.60 -10.56 1.43
N ASP A 70 10.59 -9.32 0.95
CA ASP A 70 11.11 -8.17 1.67
C ASP A 70 10.17 -7.77 2.83
N ALA A 71 8.84 -7.86 2.64
CA ALA A 71 7.86 -7.65 3.71
C ALA A 71 8.04 -8.67 4.85
N LEU A 72 8.20 -9.95 4.52
CA LEU A 72 8.50 -11.00 5.49
C LEU A 72 9.81 -10.71 6.23
N THR A 73 10.89 -10.41 5.51
CA THR A 73 12.20 -10.11 6.11
C THR A 73 12.12 -8.92 7.08
N ALA A 74 11.38 -7.88 6.69
CA ALA A 74 11.19 -6.70 7.53
C ALA A 74 10.31 -7.00 8.77
N ALA A 75 9.27 -7.83 8.62
CA ALA A 75 8.44 -8.28 9.73
C ALA A 75 9.21 -9.19 10.71
N GLU A 76 10.11 -10.06 10.23
CA GLU A 76 11.00 -10.85 11.08
C GLU A 76 11.97 -9.96 11.89
N ARG A 77 12.47 -8.88 11.30
CA ARG A 77 13.29 -7.87 12.01
C ARG A 77 12.48 -7.12 13.07
N MET A 78 11.24 -6.75 12.73
CA MET A 78 10.31 -6.15 13.71
C MET A 78 10.05 -7.12 14.86
N ARG A 79 9.76 -8.40 14.57
CA ARG A 79 9.56 -9.44 15.57
C ARG A 79 10.77 -9.56 16.52
N ALA A 80 11.99 -9.57 16.01
CA ALA A 80 13.18 -9.64 16.84
C ALA A 80 13.32 -8.43 17.78
N ASN A 81 12.98 -7.21 17.34
CA ASN A 81 12.99 -6.02 18.19
C ASN A 81 11.87 -6.05 19.24
N ILE A 82 10.69 -6.56 18.90
CA ILE A 82 9.57 -6.76 19.82
C ILE A 82 9.91 -7.82 20.88
N GLU A 83 10.59 -8.91 20.52
CA GLU A 83 11.10 -9.91 21.49
C GLU A 83 12.04 -9.25 22.51
N VAL A 84 13.03 -8.49 22.04
CA VAL A 84 13.96 -7.75 22.91
C VAL A 84 13.22 -6.77 23.83
N PHE A 85 12.21 -6.07 23.28
CA PHE A 85 11.36 -5.18 24.07
C PHE A 85 10.57 -5.95 25.14
N CYS A 86 9.94 -7.05 24.79
CA CYS A 86 9.14 -7.85 25.72
C CYS A 86 9.98 -8.53 26.80
N GLU A 87 11.23 -8.91 26.51
CA GLU A 87 12.16 -9.47 27.49
C GLU A 87 12.67 -8.42 28.49
N ALA A 88 12.96 -7.21 28.01
CA ALA A 88 13.52 -6.11 28.81
C ALA A 88 12.86 -4.76 28.46
N PRO A 89 11.59 -4.54 28.85
CA PRO A 89 10.86 -3.33 28.50
C PRO A 89 11.54 -2.07 29.08
N SER A 90 11.87 -1.14 28.19
CA SER A 90 12.45 0.17 28.51
C SER A 90 12.07 1.17 27.42
N ALA A 91 12.23 2.45 27.67
CA ALA A 91 12.00 3.47 26.66
C ALA A 91 12.85 3.23 25.38
N GLY A 92 14.11 2.81 25.54
CA GLY A 92 15.00 2.54 24.42
C GLY A 92 14.58 1.33 23.58
N THR A 93 14.19 0.21 24.22
CA THR A 93 13.73 -0.97 23.50
C THR A 93 12.33 -0.77 22.88
N LEU A 94 11.45 0.04 23.49
CA LEU A 94 10.18 0.45 22.90
C LEU A 94 10.41 1.31 21.63
N THR A 95 11.31 2.29 21.69
CA THR A 95 11.67 3.08 20.50
C THR A 95 12.19 2.19 19.37
N ALA A 96 13.10 1.24 19.69
CA ALA A 96 13.61 0.32 18.67
C ALA A 96 12.52 -0.59 18.07
N ALA A 97 11.53 -1.01 18.86
CA ALA A 97 10.39 -1.78 18.37
C ALA A 97 9.48 -0.94 17.45
N ARG A 98 9.21 0.33 17.81
CA ARG A 98 8.46 1.29 16.99
C ARG A 98 9.17 1.59 15.67
N ASP A 99 10.47 1.85 15.70
CA ASP A 99 11.26 2.08 14.48
C ASP A 99 11.25 0.85 13.56
N ALA A 100 11.33 -0.35 14.16
CA ALA A 100 11.26 -1.60 13.41
C ALA A 100 9.86 -1.83 12.79
N TYR A 101 8.79 -1.45 13.49
CA TYR A 101 7.41 -1.47 12.96
C TYR A 101 7.29 -0.57 11.73
N ILE A 102 7.68 0.71 11.83
CA ILE A 102 7.61 1.65 10.70
C ILE A 102 8.39 1.11 9.49
N ASN A 103 9.59 0.55 9.73
CA ASN A 103 10.38 -0.05 8.65
C ASN A 103 9.74 -1.31 8.05
N ALA A 104 8.99 -2.09 8.85
CA ALA A 104 8.30 -3.28 8.36
C ALA A 104 7.08 -2.94 7.50
N ARG A 105 6.42 -1.81 7.75
CA ARG A 105 5.33 -1.31 6.92
C ARG A 105 5.76 -1.01 5.48
N ILE A 106 6.97 -0.47 5.27
CA ILE A 106 7.43 0.03 3.96
C ILE A 106 7.33 -1.00 2.82
N PRO A 107 7.88 -2.22 2.89
CA PRO A 107 7.70 -3.21 1.83
C PRO A 107 6.30 -3.82 1.81
N TYR A 108 5.60 -3.92 2.95
CA TYR A 108 4.24 -4.41 2.99
C TYR A 108 3.28 -3.50 2.22
N LEU A 109 3.29 -2.20 2.47
CA LEU A 109 2.47 -1.21 1.76
C LEU A 109 2.69 -1.26 0.24
N GLN A 110 3.92 -1.45 -0.23
CA GLN A 110 4.18 -1.64 -1.66
C GLN A 110 3.56 -2.94 -2.22
N SER A 111 3.11 -3.87 -1.38
CA SER A 111 2.40 -5.08 -1.80
C SER A 111 0.88 -4.93 -1.87
N GLU A 112 0.30 -3.83 -1.36
CA GLU A 112 -1.14 -3.58 -1.39
C GLU A 112 -1.71 -3.59 -2.84
N VAL A 113 -0.90 -3.29 -3.84
CA VAL A 113 -1.25 -3.37 -5.27
C VAL A 113 -1.52 -4.81 -5.75
N PHE A 114 -1.20 -5.83 -4.97
CA PHE A 114 -1.43 -7.25 -5.29
C PHE A 114 -2.77 -7.78 -4.75
N ARG A 115 -3.69 -6.90 -4.39
CA ARG A 115 -5.05 -7.16 -3.90
C ARG A 115 -6.09 -6.97 -5.01
N PHE A 116 -7.36 -7.19 -4.70
CA PHE A 116 -8.57 -6.87 -5.49
C PHE A 116 -8.82 -7.78 -6.70
N TYR A 117 -8.19 -8.95 -6.77
CA TYR A 117 -8.40 -9.90 -7.86
C TYR A 117 -8.52 -11.37 -7.38
N GLU A 118 -8.94 -11.57 -6.15
CA GLU A 118 -9.09 -12.89 -5.51
C GLU A 118 -7.77 -13.70 -5.56
N GLY A 119 -6.67 -13.02 -5.25
CA GLY A 119 -5.34 -13.61 -5.09
C GLY A 119 -5.13 -14.21 -3.70
N PRO A 120 -3.94 -14.76 -3.40
CA PRO A 120 -3.68 -15.43 -2.13
C PRO A 120 -3.84 -14.55 -0.89
N ILE A 121 -3.81 -13.23 -1.03
CA ILE A 121 -3.97 -12.30 0.08
C ILE A 121 -5.44 -12.02 0.40
N ASP A 122 -6.32 -12.01 -0.61
CA ASP A 122 -7.69 -11.54 -0.53
C ASP A 122 -8.74 -12.48 -1.14
N ASP A 123 -8.39 -13.76 -1.38
CA ASP A 123 -9.39 -14.79 -1.65
C ASP A 123 -10.18 -15.13 -0.36
N GLU A 124 -11.18 -16.01 -0.46
CA GLU A 124 -12.04 -16.38 0.68
C GLU A 124 -11.28 -16.90 1.93
N ASN A 125 -10.03 -17.30 1.78
CA ASN A 125 -9.14 -17.78 2.84
C ASN A 125 -7.91 -16.87 3.00
N GLY A 126 -7.85 -15.76 2.29
CA GLY A 126 -6.73 -14.83 2.27
C GLY A 126 -6.51 -14.18 3.63
N PRO A 127 -5.26 -13.89 4.00
CA PRO A 127 -4.93 -13.34 5.30
C PRO A 127 -5.04 -11.80 5.39
N GLU A 128 -5.68 -11.12 4.44
CA GLU A 128 -5.74 -9.66 4.44
C GLU A 128 -6.28 -9.10 5.76
N GLY A 129 -7.44 -9.59 6.23
CA GLY A 129 -8.03 -9.21 7.50
C GLY A 129 -7.22 -9.60 8.75
N LEU A 130 -6.15 -10.41 8.58
CA LEU A 130 -5.19 -10.76 9.64
C LEU A 130 -3.87 -10.00 9.50
N LEU A 131 -3.69 -9.23 8.42
CA LEU A 131 -2.48 -8.47 8.14
C LEU A 131 -2.70 -6.97 8.31
N ASN A 132 -3.78 -6.41 7.73
CA ASN A 132 -3.93 -4.96 7.61
C ASN A 132 -5.36 -4.47 7.81
N ALA A 133 -6.23 -5.23 8.48
CA ALA A 133 -7.61 -4.81 8.75
C ALA A 133 -7.65 -3.47 9.50
N TRP A 134 -8.52 -2.57 9.03
CA TRP A 134 -8.80 -1.25 9.55
C TRP A 134 -10.24 -0.84 9.19
N PRO A 135 -10.98 -0.08 10.02
CA PRO A 135 -10.63 0.39 11.36
C PRO A 135 -10.66 -0.71 12.43
N ILE A 136 -10.07 -0.42 13.62
CA ILE A 136 -10.07 -1.35 14.75
C ILE A 136 -10.77 -0.76 15.96
N ASP A 137 -11.49 -1.61 16.75
CA ASP A 137 -11.93 -1.27 18.10
C ASP A 137 -10.77 -1.52 19.08
N GLU A 138 -10.09 -0.46 19.54
CA GLU A 138 -8.98 -0.56 20.50
C GLU A 138 -9.45 -1.19 21.82
N ALA A 139 -10.70 -0.89 22.24
CA ALA A 139 -11.29 -1.45 23.45
C ALA A 139 -11.51 -2.97 23.34
N TYR A 140 -11.49 -3.53 22.15
CA TYR A 140 -11.46 -4.98 21.97
C TYR A 140 -10.13 -5.61 22.38
N ILE A 141 -9.01 -4.93 22.14
CA ILE A 141 -7.65 -5.44 22.41
C ILE A 141 -7.22 -5.17 23.86
N ASP A 142 -7.26 -3.91 24.29
CA ASP A 142 -6.69 -3.48 25.58
C ASP A 142 -7.53 -2.36 26.20
N SER A 143 -7.13 -1.90 27.37
CA SER A 143 -7.72 -0.75 28.05
C SER A 143 -7.58 0.53 27.23
N VAL A 144 -8.65 1.30 27.20
CA VAL A 144 -8.73 2.65 26.64
C VAL A 144 -9.13 3.64 27.74
N VAL A 145 -8.99 4.95 27.48
CA VAL A 145 -9.23 5.99 28.51
C VAL A 145 -10.61 5.85 29.16
N ASP A 146 -11.65 5.67 28.38
CA ASP A 146 -13.03 5.58 28.87
C ASP A 146 -13.43 4.17 29.33
N ALA A 147 -12.62 3.15 29.07
CA ALA A 147 -12.86 1.76 29.42
C ALA A 147 -11.59 1.05 29.94
N PRO A 148 -11.11 1.39 31.16
CA PRO A 148 -9.81 0.93 31.67
C PRO A 148 -9.74 -0.57 32.02
N GLN A 149 -10.84 -1.31 31.89
CA GLN A 149 -10.93 -2.76 32.09
C GLN A 149 -11.31 -3.51 30.80
N ALA A 150 -11.41 -2.80 29.66
CA ALA A 150 -11.76 -3.37 28.39
C ALA A 150 -10.63 -4.23 27.81
N GLY A 151 -10.97 -5.02 26.83
CA GLY A 151 -10.06 -5.74 25.97
C GLY A 151 -9.75 -7.17 26.39
N LEU A 152 -9.38 -7.95 25.39
CA LEU A 152 -8.98 -9.37 25.53
C LEU A 152 -7.80 -9.54 26.50
N ILE A 153 -6.91 -8.58 26.55
CA ILE A 153 -5.75 -8.55 27.46
C ILE A 153 -6.24 -8.52 28.92
N ASN A 154 -7.28 -7.74 29.20
CA ASN A 154 -7.78 -7.53 30.56
C ASN A 154 -8.88 -8.54 30.97
N ASN A 155 -9.27 -9.44 30.07
CA ASN A 155 -10.34 -10.42 30.31
C ASN A 155 -9.85 -11.88 30.18
N PRO A 156 -9.19 -12.45 31.23
CA PRO A 156 -8.74 -13.84 31.22
C PRO A 156 -9.90 -14.87 31.09
N ALA A 157 -11.13 -14.48 31.37
CA ALA A 157 -12.28 -15.38 31.20
C ALA A 157 -12.65 -15.52 29.72
N GLN A 158 -12.48 -14.46 28.92
CA GLN A 158 -12.75 -14.45 27.48
C GLN A 158 -11.55 -15.03 26.70
N MET A 159 -10.31 -14.68 27.09
CA MET A 159 -9.08 -15.16 26.48
C MET A 159 -8.16 -15.75 27.58
N PRO A 160 -8.38 -17.01 28.00
CA PRO A 160 -7.61 -17.63 29.08
C PRO A 160 -6.13 -17.76 28.74
N GLU A 161 -5.82 -18.11 27.51
CA GLU A 161 -4.47 -18.23 26.94
C GLU A 161 -4.35 -17.28 25.76
N ILE A 162 -3.21 -16.60 25.67
CA ILE A 162 -2.88 -15.72 24.57
C ILE A 162 -1.86 -16.47 23.68
N SER A 163 -2.29 -16.81 22.47
CA SER A 163 -1.47 -17.46 21.46
C SER A 163 -1.88 -17.00 20.05
N PRO A 164 -1.07 -17.22 19.02
CA PRO A 164 -1.47 -16.91 17.64
C PRO A 164 -2.80 -17.52 17.24
N GLU A 165 -3.09 -18.77 17.66
CA GLU A 165 -4.34 -19.46 17.36
C GLU A 165 -5.53 -18.83 18.11
N ALA A 166 -5.31 -18.33 19.33
CA ALA A 166 -6.35 -17.65 20.09
C ALA A 166 -6.70 -16.29 19.48
N LEU A 167 -5.68 -15.56 18.99
CA LEU A 167 -5.89 -14.31 18.28
C LEU A 167 -6.63 -14.55 16.94
N LEU A 168 -6.17 -15.54 16.16
CA LEU A 168 -6.85 -15.92 14.91
C LEU A 168 -8.33 -16.24 15.15
N ALA A 169 -8.67 -16.95 16.21
CA ALA A 169 -10.04 -17.31 16.55
C ALA A 169 -10.87 -16.13 17.11
N ALA A 170 -10.20 -15.06 17.54
CA ALA A 170 -10.82 -13.87 18.09
C ALA A 170 -11.00 -12.75 17.05
N ASN A 171 -10.25 -12.78 15.94
CA ASN A 171 -10.28 -11.74 14.92
C ASN A 171 -11.68 -11.64 14.30
N GLU A 172 -12.22 -10.42 14.20
CA GLU A 172 -13.56 -10.07 13.68
C GLU A 172 -14.72 -10.74 14.42
N LYS A 173 -14.45 -11.32 15.57
CA LYS A 173 -15.49 -12.00 16.33
C LYS A 173 -16.49 -11.01 16.93
N ASP A 174 -17.76 -11.20 16.59
CA ASP A 174 -18.90 -10.40 17.01
C ASP A 174 -18.92 -8.95 16.46
N GLY A 175 -18.02 -8.57 15.56
CA GLY A 175 -17.96 -7.26 14.87
C GLY A 175 -16.76 -7.15 13.93
N GLU A 176 -16.93 -6.46 12.82
CA GLU A 176 -15.89 -6.29 11.80
C GLU A 176 -14.68 -5.50 12.32
N GLU A 177 -14.89 -4.58 13.27
CA GLU A 177 -13.83 -3.78 13.91
C GLU A 177 -13.14 -4.50 15.07
N ASN A 178 -13.63 -5.71 15.46
CA ASN A 178 -13.05 -6.51 16.54
C ASN A 178 -11.75 -7.21 16.10
N ILE A 179 -10.78 -6.42 15.70
CA ILE A 179 -9.50 -6.87 15.17
C ILE A 179 -8.55 -7.21 16.30
N SER A 180 -8.00 -8.42 16.29
CA SER A 180 -7.05 -8.93 17.31
C SER A 180 -5.66 -9.18 16.76
N ALA A 181 -5.44 -9.01 15.45
CA ALA A 181 -4.20 -9.35 14.75
C ALA A 181 -3.80 -8.26 13.75
N GLY A 182 -2.68 -8.45 13.09
CA GLY A 182 -2.21 -7.56 12.03
C GLY A 182 -1.42 -6.36 12.50
N TYR A 183 -1.05 -5.54 11.52
CA TYR A 183 -0.20 -4.37 11.76
C TYR A 183 -0.86 -3.38 12.73
N HIS A 184 -2.14 -3.03 12.55
CA HIS A 184 -2.80 -2.03 13.39
C HIS A 184 -3.01 -2.47 14.83
N ALA A 185 -3.21 -3.76 15.10
CA ALA A 185 -3.21 -4.29 16.46
C ALA A 185 -1.81 -4.17 17.13
N ILE A 186 -0.74 -4.44 16.38
CA ILE A 186 0.65 -4.25 16.84
C ILE A 186 0.94 -2.75 17.06
N GLU A 187 0.50 -1.90 16.16
CA GLU A 187 0.62 -0.45 16.22
C GLU A 187 -0.02 0.10 17.49
N PHE A 188 -1.29 -0.23 17.73
CA PHE A 188 -2.01 0.15 18.94
C PHE A 188 -1.29 -0.32 20.22
N LEU A 189 -0.75 -1.55 20.23
CA LEU A 189 -0.01 -2.04 21.38
C LEU A 189 1.29 -1.27 21.62
N LEU A 190 1.98 -0.84 20.58
CA LEU A 190 3.24 -0.11 20.70
C LEU A 190 3.03 1.37 21.05
N TRP A 191 2.02 2.04 20.49
CA TRP A 191 1.79 3.48 20.68
C TRP A 191 0.67 3.79 21.67
N GLY A 192 -0.33 2.91 21.83
CA GLY A 192 -1.55 3.19 22.59
C GLY A 192 -2.51 4.05 21.79
N GLN A 193 -3.60 4.50 22.43
CA GLN A 193 -4.48 5.49 21.83
C GLN A 193 -3.69 6.77 21.53
N ASP A 194 -3.95 7.34 20.40
CA ASP A 194 -3.52 8.68 20.13
C ASP A 194 -4.59 9.68 20.63
N LEU A 195 -4.22 10.44 21.65
CA LEU A 195 -5.06 11.44 22.29
C LEU A 195 -4.51 12.85 22.12
N SER A 196 -3.47 12.99 21.28
CA SER A 196 -2.74 14.24 21.07
C SER A 196 -3.00 14.78 19.67
N GLU A 197 -3.23 16.06 19.57
CA GLU A 197 -3.26 16.77 18.27
C GLU A 197 -1.84 17.09 17.76
N GLU A 198 -0.78 16.79 18.53
CA GLU A 198 0.60 17.22 18.23
C GLU A 198 1.57 16.08 17.90
N GLY A 199 1.14 14.83 17.98
CA GLY A 199 2.02 13.69 17.69
C GLY A 199 1.47 12.35 18.20
N PRO A 200 2.10 11.23 17.82
CA PRO A 200 1.58 9.88 17.94
C PRO A 200 1.28 9.46 19.37
N GLY A 201 0.56 8.37 19.51
CA GLY A 201 0.25 7.74 20.77
C GLY A 201 1.50 7.55 21.66
N ALA A 202 1.34 7.80 22.95
CA ALA A 202 2.45 7.92 23.89
C ALA A 202 2.49 6.81 24.95
N ARG A 203 2.10 5.57 24.60
CA ARG A 203 2.13 4.43 25.54
C ARG A 203 3.53 4.27 26.16
N PRO A 204 3.66 4.31 27.49
CA PRO A 204 4.94 4.19 28.14
C PRO A 204 5.39 2.72 28.27
N ALA A 205 6.69 2.46 28.27
CA ALA A 205 7.23 1.12 28.49
C ALA A 205 6.81 0.49 29.84
N SER A 206 6.44 1.32 30.83
CA SER A 206 5.92 0.85 32.13
C SER A 206 4.65 0.02 32.02
N ASP A 207 3.86 0.20 30.95
CA ASP A 207 2.64 -0.59 30.70
C ASP A 207 2.96 -2.07 30.43
N PHE A 208 4.18 -2.34 30.02
CA PHE A 208 4.72 -3.68 29.81
C PHE A 208 5.52 -4.23 31.00
N VAL A 209 5.63 -3.47 32.12
CA VAL A 209 6.40 -3.84 33.32
C VAL A 209 5.51 -3.94 34.56
N SER A 210 4.79 -2.87 34.89
CA SER A 210 4.12 -2.70 36.18
C SER A 210 2.64 -2.40 36.09
N ALA A 211 2.11 -2.07 34.92
CA ALA A 211 0.68 -1.89 34.75
C ALA A 211 -0.09 -3.24 34.91
N PRO A 212 -1.39 -3.19 35.24
CA PRO A 212 -2.21 -4.41 35.27
C PRO A 212 -2.09 -5.20 33.95
N ASN A 213 -2.00 -6.52 34.07
CA ASN A 213 -1.89 -7.44 32.92
C ASN A 213 -0.67 -7.21 31.99
N ALA A 214 0.41 -6.61 32.50
CA ALA A 214 1.64 -6.37 31.73
C ALA A 214 2.18 -7.64 31.04
N ASP A 215 2.14 -8.79 31.73
CA ASP A 215 2.57 -10.08 31.16
C ASP A 215 1.68 -10.51 29.99
N ARG A 216 0.37 -10.31 30.12
CA ARG A 216 -0.60 -10.63 29.06
C ARG A 216 -0.43 -9.67 27.87
N ARG A 217 -0.14 -8.39 28.12
CA ARG A 217 0.13 -7.40 27.04
C ARG A 217 1.36 -7.77 26.24
N ARG A 218 2.45 -8.23 26.90
CA ARG A 218 3.64 -8.75 26.21
C ARG A 218 3.31 -10.00 25.40
N ALA A 219 2.55 -10.94 25.99
CA ALA A 219 2.16 -12.16 25.29
C ALA A 219 1.29 -11.86 24.05
N PHE A 220 0.38 -10.88 24.14
CA PHE A 220 -0.48 -10.48 23.03
C PHE A 220 0.35 -9.85 21.90
N LEU A 221 1.24 -8.92 22.24
CA LEU A 221 2.11 -8.28 21.25
C LEU A 221 2.99 -9.31 20.51
N LEU A 222 3.57 -10.29 21.23
CA LEU A 222 4.33 -11.37 20.61
C LEU A 222 3.46 -12.26 19.75
N ALA A 223 2.28 -12.68 20.22
CA ALA A 223 1.37 -13.55 19.48
C ALA A 223 0.86 -12.88 18.19
N ALA A 224 0.50 -11.59 18.25
CA ALA A 224 0.09 -10.82 17.07
C ALA A 224 1.22 -10.72 16.04
N THR A 225 2.44 -10.49 16.51
CA THR A 225 3.62 -10.41 15.65
C THR A 225 3.97 -11.78 15.04
N ASP A 226 3.88 -12.87 15.80
CA ASP A 226 4.10 -14.23 15.31
C ASP A 226 3.07 -14.60 14.23
N LEU A 227 1.80 -14.25 14.44
CA LEU A 227 0.74 -14.50 13.48
C LEU A 227 0.95 -13.70 12.18
N LEU A 228 1.34 -12.43 12.29
CA LEU A 228 1.67 -11.59 11.13
C LEU A 228 2.81 -12.20 10.30
N VAL A 229 3.91 -12.61 10.94
CA VAL A 229 5.05 -13.26 10.24
C VAL A 229 4.62 -14.56 9.58
N ALA A 230 3.80 -15.38 10.25
CA ALA A 230 3.29 -16.62 9.68
C ALA A 230 2.42 -16.39 8.43
N ASN A 231 1.55 -15.39 8.44
CA ASN A 231 0.71 -15.02 7.30
C ASN A 231 1.54 -14.51 6.12
N LEU A 232 2.54 -13.66 6.36
CA LEU A 232 3.47 -13.20 5.33
C LEU A 232 4.29 -14.35 4.74
N GLN A 233 4.73 -15.31 5.57
CA GLN A 233 5.39 -16.52 5.08
C GLN A 233 4.47 -17.33 4.16
N GLY A 234 3.19 -17.47 4.51
CA GLY A 234 2.18 -18.10 3.66
C GLY A 234 2.07 -17.45 2.27
N LEU A 235 2.06 -16.11 2.22
CA LEU A 235 2.05 -15.37 0.94
C LEU A 235 3.32 -15.61 0.13
N VAL A 236 4.49 -15.61 0.77
CA VAL A 236 5.76 -15.96 0.10
C VAL A 236 5.70 -17.37 -0.47
N ASP A 237 5.17 -18.34 0.27
CA ASP A 237 5.06 -19.74 -0.16
C ASP A 237 4.13 -19.89 -1.38
N GLU A 238 3.04 -19.14 -1.45
CA GLU A 238 2.13 -19.12 -2.60
C GLU A 238 2.75 -18.49 -3.86
N TRP A 239 3.76 -17.64 -3.72
CA TRP A 239 4.43 -17.00 -4.85
C TRP A 239 5.82 -17.55 -5.17
N GLN A 240 6.32 -18.55 -4.44
CA GLN A 240 7.61 -19.18 -4.73
C GLN A 240 7.68 -19.81 -6.13
N VAL A 241 8.90 -19.83 -6.69
CA VAL A 241 9.15 -20.34 -8.06
C VAL A 241 8.86 -21.83 -8.20
N LYS A 242 8.88 -22.59 -7.12
CA LYS A 242 8.72 -24.05 -7.13
C LYS A 242 7.52 -24.47 -6.29
N GLY A 243 6.69 -25.35 -6.82
CA GLY A 243 5.56 -25.94 -6.09
C GLY A 243 4.27 -25.94 -6.91
N LEU A 244 3.25 -26.57 -6.35
CA LEU A 244 1.87 -26.51 -6.83
C LEU A 244 1.16 -25.39 -6.03
N ASN A 245 1.53 -24.15 -6.30
CA ASN A 245 1.07 -22.96 -5.59
C ASN A 245 0.33 -21.98 -6.50
N TYR A 246 -0.07 -20.84 -5.96
CA TYR A 246 -0.81 -19.81 -6.72
C TYR A 246 0.02 -19.28 -7.89
N ARG A 247 1.33 -19.04 -7.71
CA ARG A 247 2.20 -18.60 -8.81
C ARG A 247 2.08 -19.47 -10.04
N GLN A 248 2.09 -20.79 -9.88
CA GLN A 248 1.93 -21.70 -11.01
C GLN A 248 0.55 -21.55 -11.66
N ARG A 249 -0.52 -21.46 -10.85
CA ARG A 249 -1.87 -21.22 -11.37
C ARG A 249 -1.94 -19.89 -12.13
N PHE A 250 -1.39 -18.82 -11.56
CA PHE A 250 -1.36 -17.49 -12.16
C PHE A 250 -0.64 -17.47 -13.50
N LEU A 251 0.56 -18.07 -13.59
CA LEU A 251 1.35 -18.14 -14.82
C LEU A 251 0.74 -19.06 -15.91
N THR A 252 -0.23 -19.90 -15.57
CA THR A 252 -0.93 -20.77 -16.51
C THR A 252 -2.33 -20.28 -16.89
N LYS A 253 -2.78 -19.17 -16.30
CA LYS A 253 -4.00 -18.48 -16.74
C LYS A 253 -3.88 -18.02 -18.20
N PRO A 254 -4.99 -17.79 -18.92
CA PRO A 254 -4.97 -16.99 -20.14
C PRO A 254 -4.27 -15.65 -19.87
N THR A 255 -3.38 -15.24 -20.76
CA THR A 255 -2.53 -14.04 -20.56
C THR A 255 -3.36 -12.78 -20.32
N ASP A 256 -4.47 -12.62 -21.06
CA ASP A 256 -5.42 -11.52 -20.91
C ASP A 256 -6.13 -11.52 -19.54
N GLU A 257 -6.47 -12.68 -18.98
CA GLU A 257 -7.00 -12.79 -17.62
C GLU A 257 -5.96 -12.36 -16.57
N ALA A 258 -4.72 -12.83 -16.70
CA ALA A 258 -3.65 -12.43 -15.77
C ALA A 258 -3.33 -10.94 -15.86
N LEU A 259 -3.30 -10.35 -17.06
CA LEU A 259 -3.13 -8.91 -17.25
C LEU A 259 -4.30 -8.10 -16.69
N ASN A 260 -5.53 -8.61 -16.83
CA ASN A 260 -6.72 -7.98 -16.24
C ASN A 260 -6.60 -7.95 -14.70
N ASN A 261 -6.17 -9.05 -14.06
CA ASN A 261 -5.93 -9.10 -12.62
C ASN A 261 -4.90 -8.04 -12.18
N ILE A 262 -3.79 -7.90 -12.90
CA ILE A 262 -2.76 -6.90 -12.63
C ILE A 262 -3.33 -5.48 -12.68
N LEU A 263 -4.07 -5.17 -13.74
CA LEU A 263 -4.69 -3.85 -13.90
C LEU A 263 -5.80 -3.61 -12.88
N THR A 264 -6.55 -4.65 -12.48
CA THR A 264 -7.55 -4.56 -11.42
C THR A 264 -6.90 -4.12 -10.11
N GLY A 265 -5.84 -4.79 -9.67
CA GLY A 265 -5.11 -4.40 -8.44
C GLY A 265 -4.65 -2.95 -8.48
N MET A 266 -4.02 -2.52 -9.58
CA MET A 266 -3.57 -1.13 -9.74
C MET A 266 -4.73 -0.11 -9.73
N THR A 267 -5.82 -0.42 -10.43
CA THR A 267 -6.97 0.46 -10.59
C THR A 267 -7.73 0.63 -9.28
N MET A 268 -7.97 -0.49 -8.58
CA MET A 268 -8.70 -0.52 -7.33
C MET A 268 -7.90 0.12 -6.20
N LEU A 269 -6.60 -0.17 -6.10
CA LEU A 269 -5.75 0.49 -5.11
C LEU A 269 -5.72 2.01 -5.35
N SER A 270 -5.63 2.46 -6.61
CA SER A 270 -5.56 3.90 -6.91
C SER A 270 -6.85 4.65 -6.59
N GLY A 271 -7.98 4.19 -7.16
CA GLY A 271 -9.24 4.96 -7.14
C GLY A 271 -10.14 4.65 -5.96
N PHE A 272 -10.30 3.38 -5.63
CA PHE A 272 -11.17 2.96 -4.54
C PHE A 272 -10.45 3.06 -3.19
N GLU A 273 -9.41 2.28 -2.99
CA GLU A 273 -8.76 2.17 -1.69
C GLU A 273 -8.08 3.49 -1.27
N MET A 274 -7.17 4.01 -2.10
CA MET A 274 -6.40 5.19 -1.71
C MET A 274 -7.17 6.49 -1.82
N ALA A 275 -7.85 6.74 -2.94
CA ALA A 275 -8.53 8.02 -3.14
C ALA A 275 -9.79 8.12 -2.28
N SER A 276 -10.66 7.07 -2.28
CA SER A 276 -11.95 7.13 -1.59
C SER A 276 -11.85 6.74 -0.12
N GLU A 277 -11.33 5.54 0.18
CA GLU A 277 -11.42 5.02 1.55
C GLU A 277 -10.36 5.63 2.48
N ARG A 278 -9.09 5.73 2.05
CA ARG A 278 -8.02 6.17 2.95
C ARG A 278 -7.84 7.69 3.01
N LEU A 279 -8.04 8.41 1.88
CA LEU A 279 -7.82 9.86 1.85
C LEU A 279 -9.10 10.66 2.07
N MET A 280 -10.19 10.34 1.31
CA MET A 280 -11.40 11.15 1.39
C MET A 280 -12.17 10.97 2.69
N VAL A 281 -12.19 9.78 3.29
CA VAL A 281 -12.87 9.57 4.58
C VAL A 281 -12.25 10.47 5.65
N ALA A 282 -10.93 10.39 5.86
CA ALA A 282 -10.23 11.24 6.83
C ALA A 282 -10.33 12.74 6.48
N TYR A 283 -10.29 13.09 5.18
CA TYR A 283 -10.47 14.47 4.73
C TYR A 283 -11.86 15.02 5.10
N ASP A 284 -12.94 14.26 4.86
CA ASP A 284 -14.31 14.71 5.07
C ASP A 284 -14.66 14.81 6.56
N THR A 285 -14.20 13.88 7.36
CA THR A 285 -14.49 13.82 8.80
C THR A 285 -13.59 14.74 9.61
N GLN A 286 -12.37 15.01 9.17
CA GLN A 286 -11.31 15.69 9.92
C GLN A 286 -11.06 15.03 11.28
N ALA A 287 -11.32 13.74 11.38
CA ALA A 287 -11.16 12.95 12.59
C ALA A 287 -9.88 12.11 12.48
N GLN A 288 -9.04 12.20 13.48
CA GLN A 288 -7.79 11.46 13.57
C GLN A 288 -8.03 9.96 13.55
N GLU A 289 -9.11 9.48 14.16
CA GLU A 289 -9.48 8.07 14.21
C GLU A 289 -9.80 7.48 12.83
N ASP A 290 -10.08 8.32 11.84
CA ASP A 290 -10.35 7.89 10.45
C ASP A 290 -9.09 7.84 9.58
N GLU A 291 -7.91 8.05 10.19
CA GLU A 291 -6.62 7.84 9.54
C GLU A 291 -6.20 6.37 9.57
N HIS A 292 -5.61 5.89 8.49
CA HIS A 292 -5.21 4.50 8.37
C HIS A 292 -4.14 4.05 9.39
N SER A 293 -3.17 4.90 9.73
CA SER A 293 -2.13 4.63 10.76
C SER A 293 -2.13 5.74 11.82
N CYS A 294 -3.29 5.90 12.50
CA CYS A 294 -3.52 6.99 13.44
C CYS A 294 -2.68 6.86 14.73
N PHE A 295 -2.39 5.64 15.21
CA PHE A 295 -1.66 5.48 16.47
C PHE A 295 -0.20 5.92 16.37
N SER A 296 0.41 5.78 15.22
CA SER A 296 1.82 6.10 14.97
C SER A 296 2.05 7.39 14.19
N ASP A 297 1.00 8.08 13.74
CA ASP A 297 1.03 9.25 12.83
C ASP A 297 1.76 8.96 11.51
N THR A 298 1.68 7.73 11.02
CA THR A 298 2.43 7.33 9.82
C THR A 298 1.58 7.16 8.56
N THR A 299 0.32 7.59 8.56
CA THR A 299 -0.58 7.54 7.40
C THR A 299 0.03 8.18 6.15
N HIS A 300 0.81 9.24 6.28
CA HIS A 300 1.53 9.84 5.15
C HIS A 300 2.52 8.86 4.49
N LEU A 301 3.10 7.93 5.25
CA LEU A 301 3.98 6.87 4.70
C LEU A 301 3.15 5.80 4.00
N ASP A 302 1.98 5.44 4.54
CA ASP A 302 1.08 4.50 3.90
C ASP A 302 0.72 4.99 2.50
N VAL A 303 0.27 6.24 2.38
CA VAL A 303 -0.07 6.86 1.09
C VAL A 303 1.10 6.82 0.10
N ILE A 304 2.32 7.16 0.55
CA ILE A 304 3.50 7.16 -0.30
C ILE A 304 3.84 5.75 -0.80
N TYR A 305 3.84 4.75 0.08
CA TYR A 305 4.32 3.42 -0.28
C TYR A 305 3.29 2.56 -0.99
N ASP A 306 2.00 2.75 -0.76
CA ASP A 306 0.93 2.15 -1.55
C ASP A 306 1.00 2.63 -3.01
N ILE A 307 1.15 3.93 -3.21
CA ILE A 307 1.31 4.52 -4.55
C ILE A 307 2.65 4.09 -5.18
N GLN A 308 3.71 3.93 -4.38
CA GLN A 308 4.97 3.36 -4.87
C GLN A 308 4.76 1.93 -5.40
N GLY A 309 3.91 1.11 -4.77
CA GLY A 309 3.53 -0.22 -5.25
C GLY A 309 2.91 -0.17 -6.65
N ILE A 310 1.97 0.76 -6.89
CA ILE A 310 1.39 0.98 -8.23
C ILE A 310 2.48 1.36 -9.24
N ASN A 311 3.40 2.26 -8.86
CA ASN A 311 4.53 2.65 -9.71
C ASN A 311 5.42 1.45 -10.05
N ASN A 312 5.72 0.61 -9.07
CA ASN A 312 6.56 -0.57 -9.25
C ASN A 312 5.98 -1.52 -10.30
N VAL A 313 4.69 -1.81 -10.22
CA VAL A 313 4.00 -2.69 -11.18
C VAL A 313 3.91 -2.03 -12.56
N PHE A 314 3.53 -0.75 -12.62
CA PHE A 314 3.40 -0.04 -13.90
C PHE A 314 4.70 0.00 -14.70
N PHE A 315 5.84 0.26 -14.02
CA PHE A 315 7.16 0.34 -14.66
C PHE A 315 7.95 -0.96 -14.66
N GLY A 316 7.43 -2.03 -14.07
CA GLY A 316 8.14 -3.31 -13.96
C GLY A 316 9.44 -3.18 -13.17
N SER A 317 9.45 -2.42 -12.08
CA SER A 317 10.67 -2.15 -11.30
C SER A 317 10.39 -2.18 -9.81
N TYR A 318 11.29 -2.82 -9.04
CA TYR A 318 11.21 -2.86 -7.58
C TYR A 318 12.62 -2.81 -6.99
N THR A 319 12.83 -1.95 -6.00
CA THR A 319 14.11 -1.85 -5.29
C THR A 319 14.07 -2.70 -4.03
N ARG A 320 14.96 -3.69 -3.96
CA ARG A 320 15.04 -4.65 -2.85
C ARG A 320 15.49 -4.00 -1.55
N LEU A 321 14.98 -4.55 -0.44
CA LEU A 321 15.24 -4.04 0.90
C LEU A 321 16.71 -4.23 1.34
N ASP A 322 17.30 -5.39 1.07
CA ASP A 322 18.58 -5.79 1.68
C ASP A 322 19.81 -5.23 0.98
N ASP A 323 19.81 -5.20 -0.35
CA ASP A 323 20.97 -4.82 -1.16
C ASP A 323 20.77 -3.52 -1.96
N ASN A 324 19.55 -2.96 -1.92
CA ASN A 324 19.12 -1.82 -2.72
C ASN A 324 19.28 -2.06 -4.24
N GLU A 325 19.36 -3.32 -4.68
CA GLU A 325 19.33 -3.64 -6.09
C GLU A 325 17.93 -3.43 -6.66
N THR A 326 17.83 -2.76 -7.79
CA THR A 326 16.56 -2.55 -8.47
C THR A 326 16.36 -3.64 -9.53
N MET A 327 15.31 -4.43 -9.34
CA MET A 327 14.81 -5.34 -10.36
C MET A 327 14.16 -4.53 -11.50
N HIS A 328 14.39 -4.94 -12.73
CA HIS A 328 13.75 -4.38 -13.91
C HIS A 328 13.33 -5.50 -14.85
N GLY A 329 12.18 -5.35 -15.51
CA GLY A 329 11.71 -6.31 -16.52
C GLY A 329 10.56 -5.76 -17.35
N ALA A 330 9.90 -6.65 -18.10
CA ALA A 330 8.75 -6.33 -18.90
C ALA A 330 7.62 -5.73 -18.05
N SER A 331 6.99 -4.67 -18.54
CA SER A 331 6.08 -3.86 -17.76
C SER A 331 4.75 -3.59 -18.47
N ILE A 332 3.75 -3.21 -17.70
CA ILE A 332 2.47 -2.69 -18.24
C ILE A 332 2.74 -1.47 -19.15
N TYR A 333 3.69 -0.60 -18.76
CA TYR A 333 4.08 0.54 -19.59
C TYR A 333 4.61 0.10 -20.97
N ASP A 334 5.49 -0.90 -21.04
CA ASP A 334 6.06 -1.37 -22.30
C ASP A 334 4.99 -1.96 -23.21
N LEU A 335 4.08 -2.78 -22.63
CA LEU A 335 2.99 -3.40 -23.37
C LEU A 335 2.01 -2.35 -23.90
N LEU A 336 1.61 -1.41 -23.05
CA LEU A 336 0.71 -0.31 -23.42
C LEU A 336 1.36 0.61 -24.45
N HIS A 337 2.65 0.90 -24.32
CA HIS A 337 3.38 1.76 -25.27
C HIS A 337 3.43 1.13 -26.68
N ALA A 338 3.45 -0.18 -26.76
CA ALA A 338 3.37 -0.87 -28.06
C ALA A 338 1.97 -0.80 -28.67
N ALA A 339 0.90 -0.78 -27.86
CA ALA A 339 -0.51 -0.73 -28.30
C ALA A 339 -0.99 0.72 -28.54
N ASP A 340 -0.81 1.60 -27.57
CA ASP A 340 -1.17 3.03 -27.61
C ASP A 340 -0.06 3.89 -26.94
N PRO A 341 0.90 4.39 -27.72
CA PRO A 341 2.00 5.22 -27.19
C PRO A 341 1.51 6.50 -26.47
N ASN A 342 0.41 7.11 -26.91
CA ASN A 342 -0.08 8.36 -26.33
C ASN A 342 -0.68 8.11 -24.93
N LEU A 343 -1.45 7.05 -24.79
CA LEU A 343 -2.02 6.66 -23.49
C LEU A 343 -0.91 6.22 -22.53
N ALA A 344 0.09 5.46 -23.01
CA ALA A 344 1.24 5.05 -22.21
C ALA A 344 2.03 6.23 -21.66
N GLU A 345 2.36 7.24 -22.47
CA GLU A 345 3.03 8.44 -22.00
C GLU A 345 2.16 9.29 -21.07
N THR A 346 0.84 9.32 -21.29
CA THR A 346 -0.11 9.98 -20.38
C THR A 346 -0.11 9.31 -19.01
N LEU A 347 -0.26 7.98 -18.96
CA LEU A 347 -0.22 7.19 -17.73
C LEU A 347 1.12 7.34 -17.01
N LYS A 348 2.23 7.25 -17.72
CA LYS A 348 3.57 7.47 -17.14
C LYS A 348 3.69 8.80 -16.41
N VAL A 349 3.11 9.87 -16.98
CA VAL A 349 3.11 11.19 -16.32
C VAL A 349 2.20 11.19 -15.09
N ILE A 350 1.02 10.60 -15.19
CA ILE A 350 0.05 10.55 -14.07
C ILE A 350 0.60 9.70 -12.93
N THR A 351 1.14 8.51 -13.22
CA THR A 351 1.70 7.59 -12.23
C THR A 351 2.87 8.20 -11.45
N ARG A 352 3.70 9.02 -12.09
CA ARG A 352 4.73 9.80 -11.38
C ARG A 352 4.14 10.92 -10.54
N LYS A 353 3.14 11.62 -11.09
CA LYS A 353 2.48 12.71 -10.38
C LYS A 353 1.70 12.24 -9.15
N SER A 354 1.13 11.02 -9.16
CA SER A 354 0.44 10.50 -7.97
C SER A 354 1.43 10.32 -6.81
N LEU A 355 2.62 9.80 -7.07
CA LEU A 355 3.66 9.67 -6.05
C LEU A 355 4.21 11.02 -5.59
N ASP A 356 4.38 11.98 -6.50
CA ASP A 356 4.82 13.33 -6.15
C ASP A 356 3.76 14.04 -5.29
N ALA A 357 2.46 13.89 -5.63
CA ALA A 357 1.35 14.47 -4.86
C ALA A 357 1.25 13.86 -3.46
N ALA A 358 1.44 12.54 -3.33
CA ALA A 358 1.51 11.86 -2.03
C ALA A 358 2.62 12.42 -1.13
N ARG A 359 3.81 12.63 -1.69
CA ARG A 359 4.97 13.19 -0.98
C ARG A 359 4.79 14.67 -0.60
N ASP A 360 3.92 15.39 -1.29
CA ASP A 360 3.60 16.78 -0.99
C ASP A 360 2.64 16.92 0.21
N ILE A 361 1.93 15.85 0.61
CA ILE A 361 1.06 15.88 1.79
C ILE A 361 1.93 16.10 3.04
N PRO A 362 1.62 17.15 3.86
CA PRO A 362 2.39 17.39 5.07
C PRO A 362 2.29 16.24 6.07
N ALA A 363 3.36 16.00 6.80
CA ALA A 363 3.39 15.12 7.96
C ALA A 363 3.40 15.97 9.25
N PRO A 364 2.73 15.52 10.30
CA PRO A 364 1.87 14.32 10.34
C PRO A 364 0.54 14.53 9.59
N PHE A 365 -0.13 13.45 9.22
CA PHE A 365 -1.29 13.49 8.34
C PHE A 365 -2.54 14.05 9.05
N ASP A 366 -2.69 13.77 10.35
CA ASP A 366 -3.74 14.30 11.23
C ASP A 366 -3.80 15.85 11.17
N GLN A 367 -2.65 16.50 11.11
CA GLN A 367 -2.57 17.96 10.94
C GLN A 367 -2.95 18.40 9.51
N ALA A 368 -2.70 17.56 8.51
CA ALA A 368 -2.99 17.89 7.12
C ALA A 368 -4.49 17.86 6.80
N ILE A 369 -5.29 17.07 7.52
CA ILE A 369 -6.76 16.97 7.33
C ILE A 369 -7.51 18.14 7.96
N LEU A 370 -6.92 18.88 8.90
CA LEU A 370 -7.60 19.92 9.68
C LEU A 370 -7.72 21.27 8.96
N GLY A 371 -8.74 22.04 9.33
CA GLY A 371 -8.95 23.40 8.90
C GLY A 371 -10.06 23.61 7.87
N GLU A 372 -10.10 24.79 7.30
CA GLU A 372 -11.05 25.13 6.22
C GLU A 372 -10.59 24.51 4.89
N ASP A 373 -11.47 24.43 3.91
CA ASP A 373 -11.18 23.80 2.62
C ASP A 373 -9.97 24.39 1.86
N ASP A 374 -9.58 25.64 2.15
CA ASP A 374 -8.42 26.30 1.57
C ASP A 374 -7.12 26.12 2.37
N ALA A 375 -7.16 25.35 3.48
CA ALA A 375 -5.96 25.02 4.24
C ALA A 375 -4.96 24.22 3.37
N GLU A 376 -3.66 24.52 3.50
CA GLU A 376 -2.61 23.96 2.63
C GLU A 376 -2.59 22.42 2.64
N GLY A 377 -2.70 21.80 3.81
CA GLY A 377 -2.73 20.33 3.95
C GLY A 377 -3.90 19.72 3.20
N ARG A 378 -5.12 20.25 3.46
CA ARG A 378 -6.34 19.79 2.82
C ARG A 378 -6.29 19.89 1.30
N GLN A 379 -5.78 21.02 0.78
CA GLN A 379 -5.59 21.20 -0.66
C GLN A 379 -4.61 20.21 -1.28
N LYS A 380 -3.58 19.79 -0.55
CA LYS A 380 -2.61 18.79 -1.00
C LYS A 380 -3.22 17.38 -1.00
N ILE A 381 -4.05 17.06 0.01
CA ILE A 381 -4.81 15.81 0.04
C ILE A 381 -5.77 15.73 -1.14
N LEU A 382 -6.61 16.75 -1.36
CA LEU A 382 -7.52 16.78 -2.52
C LEU A 382 -6.79 16.65 -3.85
N ARG A 383 -5.63 17.28 -3.99
CA ARG A 383 -4.81 17.12 -5.19
C ARG A 383 -4.33 15.69 -5.38
N SER A 384 -3.96 15.00 -4.30
CA SER A 384 -3.57 13.57 -4.36
C SER A 384 -4.75 12.72 -4.80
N VAL A 385 -5.93 12.94 -4.23
CA VAL A 385 -7.18 12.28 -4.61
C VAL A 385 -7.49 12.47 -6.10
N GLU A 386 -7.50 13.71 -6.59
CA GLU A 386 -7.75 14.02 -8.01
C GLU A 386 -6.80 13.29 -8.97
N VAL A 387 -5.52 13.19 -8.60
CA VAL A 387 -4.53 12.51 -9.43
C VAL A 387 -4.72 10.99 -9.38
N LEU A 388 -5.07 10.43 -8.22
CA LEU A 388 -5.34 9.00 -8.06
C LEU A 388 -6.60 8.55 -8.80
N GLU A 389 -7.68 9.33 -8.76
CA GLU A 389 -8.89 9.10 -9.55
C GLU A 389 -8.58 9.15 -11.05
N ALA A 390 -7.82 10.17 -11.48
CA ALA A 390 -7.40 10.27 -12.87
C ALA A 390 -6.49 9.10 -13.29
N GLN A 391 -5.65 8.59 -12.40
CA GLN A 391 -4.81 7.41 -12.64
C GLN A 391 -5.67 6.16 -12.80
N SER A 392 -6.62 5.92 -11.89
CA SER A 392 -7.56 4.81 -11.94
C SER A 392 -8.33 4.79 -13.27
N GLU A 393 -8.89 5.92 -13.68
CA GLU A 393 -9.61 6.05 -14.95
C GLU A 393 -8.71 5.75 -16.18
N ARG A 394 -7.44 6.18 -16.16
CA ARG A 394 -6.51 5.88 -17.25
C ARG A 394 -6.02 4.44 -17.25
N LEU A 395 -5.98 3.78 -16.09
CA LEU A 395 -5.70 2.34 -16.00
C LEU A 395 -6.83 1.51 -16.61
N LYS A 396 -8.09 1.90 -16.40
CA LYS A 396 -9.24 1.28 -17.09
C LYS A 396 -9.12 1.41 -18.62
N GLN A 397 -8.78 2.60 -19.10
CA GLN A 397 -8.55 2.83 -20.54
C GLN A 397 -7.36 2.02 -21.08
N ALA A 398 -6.33 1.76 -20.25
CA ALA A 398 -5.23 0.88 -20.64
C ALA A 398 -5.71 -0.56 -20.85
N GLY A 399 -6.60 -1.07 -20.00
CA GLY A 399 -7.23 -2.38 -20.19
C GLY A 399 -7.98 -2.47 -21.54
N GLU A 400 -8.77 -1.45 -21.87
CA GLU A 400 -9.47 -1.36 -23.15
C GLU A 400 -8.50 -1.33 -24.34
N ALA A 401 -7.44 -0.52 -24.26
CA ALA A 401 -6.42 -0.40 -25.31
C ALA A 401 -5.63 -1.69 -25.54
N LEU A 402 -5.46 -2.50 -24.50
CA LEU A 402 -4.85 -3.81 -24.57
C LEU A 402 -5.82 -4.92 -24.99
N GLY A 403 -7.11 -4.59 -25.21
CA GLY A 403 -8.14 -5.55 -25.61
C GLY A 403 -8.58 -6.48 -24.50
N LEU A 404 -8.33 -6.10 -23.23
CA LEU A 404 -8.75 -6.85 -22.06
C LEU A 404 -10.23 -6.61 -21.76
N GLY A 405 -10.85 -7.51 -21.03
CA GLY A 405 -12.20 -7.31 -20.52
C GLY A 405 -12.33 -6.10 -19.59
N PRO A 406 -13.55 -5.74 -19.16
CA PRO A 406 -13.72 -4.66 -18.20
C PRO A 406 -12.94 -4.97 -16.89
N ILE A 407 -12.31 -3.94 -16.35
CA ILE A 407 -11.69 -4.01 -15.03
C ILE A 407 -12.81 -4.19 -14.00
N GLN A 408 -12.71 -5.17 -13.12
CA GLN A 408 -13.68 -5.40 -12.07
C GLN A 408 -13.63 -4.26 -11.05
N GLU A 409 -14.80 -3.77 -10.63
CA GLU A 409 -14.93 -2.78 -9.55
C GLU A 409 -15.58 -3.47 -8.35
N VAL A 410 -15.16 -3.13 -7.14
CA VAL A 410 -15.80 -3.63 -5.92
C VAL A 410 -17.24 -3.13 -5.89
N GLY A 411 -18.19 -4.07 -5.81
CA GLY A 411 -19.62 -3.73 -5.69
C GLY A 411 -20.38 -3.52 -7.00
N SER A 412 -19.81 -3.87 -8.17
CA SER A 412 -20.52 -3.85 -9.46
C SER A 412 -21.32 -5.13 -9.74
#